data_eec5ed662f41b842b605c36977daa42d
#
_entry.id   eec5ed662f41b842b605c36977daa42d
#
_cell.length_a   1.000
_cell.length_b   1.000
_cell.length_c   1.000
_cell.angle_alpha   90.00
_cell.angle_beta   90.00
_cell.angle_gamma   90.00
#
_symmetry.space_group_name_H-M   'P 1'
#
loop_
_entity.id
_entity.type
_entity.pdbx_description
1 polymer ?
#
loop_
_entity_poly.entity_id
_entity_poly.type
_entity_poly.pdbx_seq_one_letter_code
_entity_poly.pdbx_strand_id
1 'polypeptide(L)'
;MKNGMNVRTASFIILFSFIMFQGPTLAGERRECSLCGMYLDQYKSTVHVIVFKDGTREETCSLACAAKVYAKEKARIKTVLAADFLTGGIMDAEHAVYLEGSDIPGVMSYTSRIAFRTKDDAKTFQKKHGGKIVTFQAALQHQLEE
;
A
#
# COMPACT_ATOMS: atom_id res chain seq x y z
N MET A 1 -5.82 12.19 -90.42
CA MET A 1 -7.04 12.29 -89.64
C MET A 1 -6.69 11.83 -88.24
N LYS A 2 -6.84 12.71 -87.33
CA LYS A 2 -6.18 12.72 -85.99
C LYS A 2 -7.19 12.46 -84.90
N ASN A 3 -6.98 11.49 -84.05
CA ASN A 3 -7.74 11.39 -82.83
C ASN A 3 -6.75 11.42 -81.67
N GLY A 4 -6.76 12.55 -81.01
CA GLY A 4 -6.10 12.73 -79.73
C GLY A 4 -6.85 12.11 -78.59
N MET A 5 -6.22 11.27 -77.86
CA MET A 5 -6.78 10.64 -76.69
C MET A 5 -6.21 11.31 -75.44
N ASN A 6 -7.06 12.12 -74.79
CA ASN A 6 -6.70 12.76 -73.51
C ASN A 6 -6.73 11.72 -72.39
N VAL A 7 -5.57 11.38 -71.90
CA VAL A 7 -5.44 10.57 -70.69
C VAL A 7 -5.50 11.52 -69.49
N ARG A 8 -6.63 11.52 -68.80
CA ARG A 8 -6.79 12.18 -67.52
C ARG A 8 -6.17 11.28 -66.44
N THR A 9 -4.98 11.64 -66.00
CA THR A 9 -4.35 11.05 -64.84
C THR A 9 -5.15 11.40 -63.60
N ALA A 10 -5.92 10.43 -63.09
CA ALA A 10 -6.53 10.54 -61.78
C ALA A 10 -5.45 10.23 -60.70
N SER A 11 -5.02 11.30 -60.05
CA SER A 11 -4.12 11.20 -58.90
C SER A 11 -4.92 10.69 -57.70
N PHE A 12 -4.79 9.40 -57.37
CA PHE A 12 -5.32 8.82 -56.17
C PHE A 12 -4.37 9.17 -55.00
N ILE A 13 -4.75 10.20 -54.26
CA ILE A 13 -4.13 10.51 -52.96
C ILE A 13 -4.68 9.51 -51.95
N ILE A 14 -3.92 8.48 -51.66
CA ILE A 14 -4.20 7.57 -50.56
C ILE A 14 -3.81 8.30 -49.25
N LEU A 15 -4.80 8.88 -48.59
CA LEU A 15 -4.65 9.36 -47.21
C LEU A 15 -4.53 8.13 -46.31
N PHE A 16 -3.26 7.78 -46.03
CA PHE A 16 -2.96 6.75 -45.02
C PHE A 16 -3.27 7.34 -43.62
N SER A 17 -4.51 7.13 -43.16
CA SER A 17 -4.94 7.52 -41.83
C SER A 17 -4.21 6.66 -40.81
N PHE A 18 -3.09 7.17 -40.27
CA PHE A 18 -2.33 6.56 -39.19
C PHE A 18 -3.16 6.72 -37.91
N ILE A 19 -4.08 5.77 -37.68
CA ILE A 19 -4.80 5.66 -36.41
C ILE A 19 -3.75 5.25 -35.37
N MET A 20 -3.23 6.23 -34.64
CA MET A 20 -2.45 6.02 -33.41
C MET A 20 -3.37 5.30 -32.42
N PHE A 21 -3.25 3.98 -32.36
CA PHE A 21 -3.82 3.15 -31.32
C PHE A 21 -3.04 3.45 -30.02
N GLN A 22 -3.45 4.51 -29.32
CA GLN A 22 -3.01 4.77 -27.95
C GLN A 22 -3.72 3.76 -27.06
N GLY A 23 -3.11 2.58 -26.91
CA GLY A 23 -3.55 1.64 -25.91
C GLY A 23 -3.44 2.26 -24.51
N PRO A 24 -4.37 1.97 -23.58
CA PRO A 24 -4.24 2.42 -22.20
C PRO A 24 -2.92 1.92 -21.66
N THR A 25 -2.00 2.84 -21.36
CA THR A 25 -0.83 2.55 -20.57
C THR A 25 -1.33 2.15 -19.19
N LEU A 26 -1.31 0.86 -18.89
CA LEU A 26 -1.45 0.32 -17.53
C LEU A 26 -0.18 0.71 -16.74
N ALA A 27 -0.01 1.99 -16.50
CA ALA A 27 0.84 2.45 -15.42
C ALA A 27 0.11 2.02 -14.15
N GLY A 28 0.54 0.92 -13.54
CA GLY A 28 0.00 0.48 -12.27
C GLY A 28 0.08 1.66 -11.29
N GLU A 29 -1.07 2.10 -10.80
CA GLU A 29 -1.18 3.20 -9.86
C GLU A 29 -0.31 2.84 -8.64
N ARG A 30 0.72 3.64 -8.41
CA ARG A 30 1.63 3.41 -7.29
C ARG A 30 0.87 3.66 -6.00
N ARG A 31 0.74 2.64 -5.18
CA ARG A 31 0.08 2.75 -3.88
C ARG A 31 0.97 3.55 -2.92
N GLU A 32 0.42 4.63 -2.39
CA GLU A 32 1.11 5.51 -1.47
C GLU A 32 0.43 5.52 -0.09
N CYS A 33 1.21 5.76 0.95
CA CYS A 33 0.69 5.97 2.29
C CYS A 33 -0.18 7.24 2.32
N SER A 34 -1.43 7.12 2.75
CA SER A 34 -2.40 8.23 2.78
C SER A 34 -1.94 9.42 3.64
N LEU A 35 -1.03 9.17 4.59
CA LEU A 35 -0.56 10.19 5.52
C LEU A 35 0.77 10.83 5.12
N CYS A 36 1.76 10.04 4.68
CA CYS A 36 3.13 10.52 4.46
C CYS A 36 3.64 10.38 3.02
N GLY A 37 2.86 9.78 2.11
CA GLY A 37 3.19 9.64 0.70
C GLY A 37 4.26 8.59 0.37
N MET A 38 4.73 7.80 1.36
CA MET A 38 5.72 6.75 1.09
C MET A 38 5.09 5.63 0.25
N TYR A 39 5.85 5.10 -0.71
CA TYR A 39 5.39 4.00 -1.57
C TYR A 39 5.21 2.72 -0.78
N LEU A 40 3.98 2.23 -0.69
CA LEU A 40 3.61 1.06 0.12
C LEU A 40 4.30 -0.22 -0.32
N ASP A 41 4.69 -0.31 -1.58
CA ASP A 41 5.40 -1.47 -2.11
C ASP A 41 6.78 -1.69 -1.48
N GLN A 42 7.38 -0.62 -0.94
CA GLN A 42 8.63 -0.68 -0.18
C GLN A 42 8.43 -1.11 1.27
N TYR A 43 7.19 -1.04 1.77
CA TYR A 43 6.82 -1.27 3.17
C TYR A 43 5.79 -2.39 3.34
N LYS A 44 5.74 -3.34 2.41
CA LYS A 44 4.71 -4.41 2.37
C LYS A 44 4.51 -5.13 3.69
N SER A 45 5.59 -5.32 4.46
CA SER A 45 5.57 -6.04 5.73
C SER A 45 5.12 -5.21 6.94
N THR A 46 4.89 -3.91 6.75
CA THR A 46 4.49 -3.00 7.85
C THR A 46 3.23 -2.21 7.55
N VAL A 47 2.63 -2.43 6.37
CA VAL A 47 1.39 -1.76 5.96
C VAL A 47 0.29 -2.01 6.97
N HIS A 48 -0.45 -0.95 7.27
CA HIS A 48 -1.75 -1.02 7.96
C HIS A 48 -2.83 -0.45 7.05
N VAL A 49 -4.01 -1.05 7.11
CA VAL A 49 -5.19 -0.60 6.35
C VAL A 49 -6.29 -0.26 7.34
N ILE A 50 -6.74 0.99 7.33
CA ILE A 50 -7.86 1.43 8.12
C ILE A 50 -9.12 1.31 7.28
N VAL A 51 -10.08 0.55 7.76
CA VAL A 51 -11.37 0.34 7.11
C VAL A 51 -12.42 1.14 7.87
N PHE A 52 -13.09 2.06 7.21
CA PHE A 52 -14.13 2.89 7.79
C PHE A 52 -15.51 2.22 7.72
N LYS A 53 -16.45 2.72 8.52
CA LYS A 53 -17.83 2.21 8.59
C LYS A 53 -18.61 2.40 7.29
N ASP A 54 -18.23 3.41 6.49
CA ASP A 54 -18.79 3.68 5.17
C ASP A 54 -18.20 2.79 4.05
N GLY A 55 -17.25 1.90 4.40
CA GLY A 55 -16.57 0.99 3.47
C GLY A 55 -15.33 1.58 2.81
N THR A 56 -15.03 2.85 2.99
CA THR A 56 -13.78 3.45 2.49
C THR A 56 -12.56 2.90 3.24
N ARG A 57 -11.38 3.00 2.62
CA ARG A 57 -10.13 2.48 3.17
C ARG A 57 -9.01 3.50 3.02
N GLU A 58 -8.15 3.54 4.03
CA GLU A 58 -6.88 4.25 3.97
C GLU A 58 -5.73 3.28 4.23
N GLU A 59 -4.73 3.32 3.35
CA GLU A 59 -3.52 2.50 3.49
C GLU A 59 -2.37 3.35 4.03
N THR A 60 -1.66 2.83 5.01
CA THR A 60 -0.53 3.49 5.67
C THR A 60 0.70 2.59 5.67
N CYS A 61 1.89 3.17 5.64
CA CYS A 61 3.16 2.42 5.57
C CYS A 61 3.51 1.70 6.87
N SER A 62 2.92 2.09 8.01
CA SER A 62 3.25 1.54 9.32
C SER A 62 2.16 1.84 10.35
N LEU A 63 2.28 1.22 11.54
CA LEU A 63 1.44 1.54 12.69
C LEU A 63 1.55 3.02 13.09
N ALA A 64 2.71 3.65 12.92
CA ALA A 64 2.89 5.07 13.26
C ALA A 64 1.97 5.99 12.43
N CYS A 65 1.87 5.76 11.13
CA CYS A 65 0.94 6.48 10.29
C CYS A 65 -0.52 6.10 10.59
N ALA A 66 -0.79 4.80 10.80
CA ALA A 66 -2.13 4.33 11.15
C ALA A 66 -2.63 4.93 12.48
N ALA A 67 -1.78 5.05 13.48
CA ALA A 67 -2.12 5.65 14.78
C ALA A 67 -2.57 7.11 14.65
N LYS A 68 -1.91 7.89 13.80
CA LYS A 68 -2.30 9.28 13.54
C LYS A 68 -3.67 9.41 12.87
N VAL A 69 -3.99 8.52 11.92
CA VAL A 69 -5.34 8.44 11.32
C VAL A 69 -6.33 7.99 12.39
N TYR A 70 -5.99 6.95 13.17
CA TYR A 70 -6.83 6.42 14.23
C TYR A 70 -7.19 7.48 15.25
N ALA A 71 -6.26 8.32 15.69
CA ALA A 71 -6.51 9.39 16.65
C ALA A 71 -7.54 10.42 16.14
N LYS A 72 -7.52 10.71 14.84
CA LYS A 72 -8.43 11.70 14.23
C LYS A 72 -9.82 11.13 13.93
N GLU A 73 -9.88 9.88 13.50
CA GLU A 73 -11.06 9.29 12.85
C GLU A 73 -11.67 8.13 13.66
N LYS A 74 -11.27 7.93 14.92
CA LYS A 74 -11.63 6.77 15.77
C LYS A 74 -13.11 6.40 15.69
N ALA A 75 -14.01 7.39 15.75
CA ALA A 75 -15.45 7.15 15.73
C ALA A 75 -15.97 6.55 14.41
N ARG A 76 -15.27 6.78 13.32
CA ARG A 76 -15.61 6.31 11.96
C ARG A 76 -14.99 4.96 11.62
N ILE A 77 -13.96 4.53 12.36
CA ILE A 77 -13.23 3.29 12.07
C ILE A 77 -14.12 2.08 12.38
N LYS A 78 -14.15 1.15 11.42
CA LYS A 78 -14.77 -0.16 11.55
C LYS A 78 -13.78 -1.19 12.07
N THR A 79 -12.60 -1.27 11.43
CA THR A 79 -11.50 -2.17 11.80
C THR A 79 -10.17 -1.66 11.26
N VAL A 80 -9.08 -2.12 11.86
CA VAL A 80 -7.72 -1.92 11.35
C VAL A 80 -7.15 -3.28 10.95
N LEU A 81 -6.56 -3.33 9.76
CA LEU A 81 -5.83 -4.49 9.29
C LEU A 81 -4.34 -4.21 9.32
N ALA A 82 -3.53 -5.23 9.52
CA ALA A 82 -2.07 -5.15 9.52
C ALA A 82 -1.46 -6.16 8.57
N ALA A 83 -0.32 -5.85 7.99
CA ALA A 83 0.48 -6.82 7.28
C ALA A 83 1.24 -7.71 8.26
N ASP A 84 1.24 -9.01 8.02
CA ASP A 84 2.14 -9.95 8.67
C ASP A 84 3.59 -9.67 8.23
N PHE A 85 4.47 -9.45 9.17
CA PHE A 85 5.84 -9.02 8.88
C PHE A 85 6.63 -10.01 8.02
N LEU A 86 6.40 -11.29 8.18
CA LEU A 86 7.12 -12.34 7.45
C LEU A 86 6.62 -12.55 6.03
N THR A 87 5.32 -12.41 5.80
CA THR A 87 4.69 -12.79 4.53
C THR A 87 4.13 -11.60 3.75
N GLY A 88 3.91 -10.46 4.41
CA GLY A 88 3.18 -9.33 3.85
C GLY A 88 1.66 -9.56 3.72
N GLY A 89 1.16 -10.72 4.17
CA GLY A 89 -0.26 -11.07 4.12
C GLY A 89 -1.09 -10.25 5.09
N ILE A 90 -2.19 -9.68 4.62
CA ILE A 90 -3.07 -8.84 5.44
C ILE A 90 -3.89 -9.70 6.41
N MET A 91 -4.05 -9.20 7.64
CA MET A 91 -4.79 -9.83 8.73
C MET A 91 -5.46 -8.75 9.60
N ASP A 92 -6.42 -9.15 10.44
CA ASP A 92 -7.02 -8.25 11.44
C ASP A 92 -5.99 -7.89 12.51
N ALA A 93 -5.79 -6.59 12.75
CA ALA A 93 -4.80 -6.09 13.71
C ALA A 93 -5.12 -6.48 15.15
N GLU A 94 -6.41 -6.59 15.51
CA GLU A 94 -6.83 -7.00 16.87
C GLU A 94 -6.42 -8.44 17.21
N HIS A 95 -6.31 -9.29 16.19
CA HIS A 95 -5.91 -10.68 16.36
C HIS A 95 -4.41 -10.89 16.10
N ALA A 96 -3.70 -9.86 15.64
CA ALA A 96 -2.26 -9.92 15.40
C ALA A 96 -1.46 -9.84 16.70
N VAL A 97 -0.27 -10.43 16.68
CA VAL A 97 0.72 -10.35 17.75
C VAL A 97 1.76 -9.33 17.37
N TYR A 98 1.92 -8.27 18.15
CA TYR A 98 2.91 -7.25 17.86
C TYR A 98 4.22 -7.51 18.59
N LEU A 99 5.32 -7.21 17.92
CA LEU A 99 6.65 -7.14 18.53
C LEU A 99 7.11 -5.68 18.50
N GLU A 100 7.37 -5.14 19.67
CA GLU A 100 7.78 -3.75 19.89
C GLU A 100 9.23 -3.67 20.33
N GLY A 101 9.99 -2.73 19.76
CA GLY A 101 11.37 -2.45 20.19
C GLY A 101 12.37 -3.54 19.82
N SER A 102 12.17 -4.24 18.71
CA SER A 102 13.20 -5.12 18.11
C SER A 102 14.32 -4.28 17.48
N ASP A 103 15.41 -4.93 17.06
CA ASP A 103 16.52 -4.31 16.35
C ASP A 103 16.18 -3.88 14.89
N ILE A 104 14.97 -4.21 14.44
CA ILE A 104 14.46 -3.73 13.15
C ILE A 104 14.16 -2.23 13.26
N PRO A 105 14.61 -1.41 12.29
CA PRO A 105 14.30 0.02 12.30
C PRO A 105 12.80 0.30 12.29
N GLY A 106 12.35 1.25 13.10
CA GLY A 106 10.97 1.73 13.07
C GLY A 106 10.65 2.43 11.74
N VAL A 107 9.42 2.26 11.25
CA VAL A 107 8.93 2.96 10.06
C VAL A 107 8.08 4.12 10.53
N MET A 108 8.52 5.36 10.28
CA MET A 108 7.90 6.60 10.74
C MET A 108 7.75 6.72 12.28
N SER A 109 8.57 5.96 13.02
CA SER A 109 8.69 5.98 14.49
C SER A 109 10.11 5.64 14.92
N TYR A 110 10.49 5.98 16.13
CA TYR A 110 11.76 5.59 16.71
C TYR A 110 11.75 4.11 17.12
N THR A 111 10.62 3.66 17.66
CA THR A 111 10.44 2.28 18.12
C THR A 111 9.83 1.43 17.01
N SER A 112 10.44 0.27 16.71
CA SER A 112 9.83 -0.68 15.76
C SER A 112 8.56 -1.28 16.37
N ARG A 113 7.50 -1.38 15.57
CA ARG A 113 6.26 -2.07 15.92
C ARG A 113 5.81 -2.86 14.70
N ILE A 114 6.03 -4.15 14.74
CA ILE A 114 5.78 -5.08 13.63
C ILE A 114 4.79 -6.15 14.07
N ALA A 115 3.92 -6.56 13.14
CA ALA A 115 2.83 -7.48 13.42
C ALA A 115 3.12 -8.88 12.87
N PHE A 116 2.74 -9.90 13.60
CA PHE A 116 2.85 -11.30 13.21
C PHE A 116 1.48 -11.97 13.28
N ARG A 117 1.25 -12.91 12.38
CA ARG A 117 0.02 -13.68 12.35
C ARG A 117 -0.09 -14.65 13.53
N THR A 118 1.04 -15.20 13.95
CA THR A 118 1.05 -16.18 15.03
C THR A 118 2.00 -15.76 16.17
N LYS A 119 1.69 -16.22 17.37
CA LYS A 119 2.54 -15.99 18.55
C LYS A 119 3.87 -16.72 18.43
N ASP A 120 3.92 -17.85 17.76
CA ASP A 120 5.13 -18.64 17.61
C ASP A 120 6.11 -17.98 16.63
N ASP A 121 5.61 -17.37 15.56
CA ASP A 121 6.42 -16.55 14.65
C ASP A 121 6.99 -15.33 15.39
N ALA A 122 6.16 -14.62 16.13
CA ALA A 122 6.60 -13.48 16.94
C ALA A 122 7.68 -13.88 17.97
N LYS A 123 7.51 -15.00 18.67
CA LYS A 123 8.51 -15.52 19.62
C LYS A 123 9.82 -15.96 18.94
N THR A 124 9.71 -16.59 17.78
CA THR A 124 10.88 -17.02 17.01
C THR A 124 11.67 -15.82 16.54
N PHE A 125 10.97 -14.80 16.06
CA PHE A 125 11.57 -13.54 15.65
C PHE A 125 12.19 -12.80 16.85
N GLN A 126 11.45 -12.70 17.97
CA GLN A 126 11.93 -12.07 19.21
C GLN A 126 13.24 -12.66 19.73
N LYS A 127 13.44 -13.98 19.66
CA LYS A 127 14.69 -14.64 20.09
C LYS A 127 15.92 -14.15 19.33
N LYS A 128 15.75 -13.71 18.08
CA LYS A 128 16.85 -13.25 17.21
C LYS A 128 17.02 -11.74 17.23
N HIS A 129 15.94 -11.00 17.36
CA HIS A 129 15.87 -9.56 17.13
C HIS A 129 15.51 -8.75 18.38
N GLY A 130 15.29 -9.42 19.52
CA GLY A 130 14.87 -8.75 20.74
C GLY A 130 13.45 -8.20 20.69
N GLY A 131 13.17 -7.22 21.53
CA GLY A 131 11.88 -6.58 21.62
C GLY A 131 10.93 -7.26 22.62
N LYS A 132 9.71 -6.73 22.71
CA LYS A 132 8.65 -7.17 23.63
C LYS A 132 7.39 -7.52 22.84
N ILE A 133 6.81 -8.66 23.13
CA ILE A 133 5.49 -9.06 22.56
C ILE A 133 4.40 -8.30 23.29
N VAL A 134 3.55 -7.64 22.51
CA VAL A 134 2.42 -6.83 22.99
C VAL A 134 1.16 -7.10 22.15
N THR A 135 0.00 -6.65 22.61
CA THR A 135 -1.24 -6.65 21.82
C THR A 135 -1.28 -5.46 20.87
N PHE A 136 -2.17 -5.49 19.87
CA PHE A 136 -2.42 -4.34 18.99
C PHE A 136 -2.77 -3.08 19.81
N GLN A 137 -3.66 -3.19 20.76
CA GLN A 137 -4.10 -2.04 21.57
C GLN A 137 -2.95 -1.42 22.36
N ALA A 138 -2.07 -2.25 22.93
CA ALA A 138 -0.88 -1.75 23.63
C ALA A 138 0.11 -1.08 22.65
N ALA A 139 0.38 -1.71 21.49
CA ALA A 139 1.25 -1.13 20.46
C ALA A 139 0.71 0.20 19.94
N LEU A 140 -0.61 0.28 19.71
CA LEU A 140 -1.28 1.50 19.27
C LEU A 140 -1.18 2.61 20.33
N GLN A 141 -1.45 2.29 21.60
CA GLN A 141 -1.38 3.25 22.71
C GLN A 141 0.06 3.79 22.86
N HIS A 142 1.06 2.91 22.90
CA HIS A 142 2.46 3.32 22.99
C HIS A 142 2.90 4.18 21.78
N GLN A 143 2.33 3.90 20.59
CA GLN A 143 2.62 4.71 19.40
C GLN A 143 2.01 6.10 19.47
N LEU A 144 0.84 6.25 20.10
CA LEU A 144 0.19 7.54 20.30
C LEU A 144 0.90 8.41 21.35
N GLU A 145 1.67 7.80 22.23
CA GLU A 145 2.45 8.45 23.29
C GLU A 145 3.88 8.85 22.83
N GLU A 146 4.33 8.34 21.67
CA GLU A 146 5.64 8.65 21.07
C GLU A 146 5.63 9.97 20.29
#